data_2531e968e1f2aebf0ee9ce924fff160f
#
_entry.id   2531e968e1f2aebf0ee9ce924fff160f
#
_cell.length_a   1.000
_cell.length_b   1.000
_cell.length_c   1.000
_cell.angle_alpha   90.00
_cell.angle_beta   90.00
_cell.angle_gamma   90.00
#
_symmetry.space_group_name_H-M   'P 1'
#
loop_
_entity.id
_entity.type
_entity.pdbx_description
1 polymer ?
#
loop_
_entity_poly.entity_id
_entity_poly.type
_entity_poly.pdbx_seq_one_letter_code
_entity_poly.pdbx_strand_id
1 'polypeptide(L)'
;MYKRQGLERVGAPGTTAALAMLNDQVKKGGVMASSYVGGLSGAFIPVSEDKGMIDAVEMGALTIEKLEAMTCVCSVGLDMIAIPGDTKASTISGIIADEAAIGMVNQKTTAVRVIPVVGKGVGETVEFGGLLGYAPIMPVNTFDCSAFVNRPGRIPAPIHLSLIHISEPTRLR
;
A
#
# COMPACT_ATOMS: atom_id res chain seq x y z
N MET A 1 -3.23 -17.20 2.48
CA MET A 1 -1.90 -17.12 1.81
C MET A 1 -0.76 -16.99 2.83
N TYR A 2 -0.74 -15.99 3.69
CA TYR A 2 0.34 -15.73 4.66
C TYR A 2 0.58 -16.84 5.68
N LYS A 3 -0.47 -17.51 6.17
CA LYS A 3 -0.33 -18.66 7.08
C LYS A 3 0.48 -19.82 6.49
N ARG A 4 0.40 -20.03 5.18
CA ARG A 4 1.21 -21.06 4.50
C ARG A 4 2.70 -20.72 4.46
N GLN A 5 3.05 -19.44 4.67
CA GLN A 5 4.43 -18.96 4.77
C GLN A 5 4.94 -18.94 6.22
N GLY A 6 4.19 -19.51 7.16
CA GLY A 6 4.57 -19.56 8.58
C GLY A 6 4.21 -18.31 9.36
N LEU A 7 3.46 -17.37 8.78
CA LEU A 7 2.96 -16.19 9.49
C LEU A 7 1.61 -16.50 10.13
N GLU A 8 1.45 -16.18 11.39
CA GLU A 8 0.18 -16.37 12.11
C GLU A 8 -0.94 -15.53 11.46
N ARG A 9 -0.62 -14.28 11.12
CA ARG A 9 -1.54 -13.34 10.49
C ARG A 9 -0.81 -12.38 9.54
N VAL A 10 -1.56 -11.82 8.61
CA VAL A 10 -1.11 -10.62 7.88
C VAL A 10 -0.96 -9.46 8.86
N GLY A 11 0.06 -8.63 8.66
CA GLY A 11 0.44 -7.58 9.61
C GLY A 11 1.59 -7.96 10.53
N ALA A 12 1.75 -9.25 10.86
CA ALA A 12 2.90 -9.74 11.64
C ALA A 12 4.24 -9.37 10.99
N PRO A 13 5.33 -9.23 11.78
CA PRO A 13 6.69 -9.11 11.24
C PRO A 13 6.95 -10.21 10.21
N GLY A 14 7.53 -9.84 9.05
CA GLY A 14 7.72 -10.76 7.92
C GLY A 14 6.63 -10.69 6.84
N THR A 15 5.49 -10.05 7.08
CA THR A 15 4.40 -9.93 6.09
C THR A 15 4.86 -9.27 4.80
N THR A 16 5.60 -8.15 4.88
CA THR A 16 6.11 -7.45 3.69
C THR A 16 7.10 -8.32 2.91
N ALA A 17 7.97 -9.07 3.60
CA ALA A 17 8.90 -10.00 2.95
C ALA A 17 8.17 -11.16 2.25
N ALA A 18 7.17 -11.74 2.91
CA ALA A 18 6.34 -12.79 2.33
C ALA A 18 5.58 -12.30 1.10
N LEU A 19 5.04 -11.07 1.16
CA LEU A 19 4.35 -10.44 0.02
C LEU A 19 5.31 -10.19 -1.14
N ALA A 20 6.52 -9.69 -0.88
CA ALA A 20 7.55 -9.49 -1.91
C ALA A 20 7.85 -10.79 -2.67
N MET A 21 8.08 -11.87 -1.93
CA MET A 21 8.35 -13.19 -2.50
C MET A 21 7.17 -13.70 -3.33
N LEU A 22 5.95 -13.59 -2.81
CA LEU A 22 4.75 -14.03 -3.52
C LEU A 22 4.48 -13.20 -4.77
N ASN A 23 4.66 -11.88 -4.67
CA ASN A 23 4.47 -10.96 -5.81
C ASN A 23 5.48 -11.24 -6.93
N ASP A 24 6.74 -11.51 -6.58
CA ASP A 24 7.77 -11.91 -7.54
C ASP A 24 7.39 -13.21 -8.27
N GLN A 25 6.91 -14.22 -7.55
CA GLN A 25 6.48 -15.47 -8.15
C GLN A 25 5.27 -15.31 -9.09
N VAL A 26 4.30 -14.48 -8.70
CA VAL A 26 3.13 -14.17 -9.56
C VAL A 26 3.58 -13.48 -10.84
N LYS A 27 4.50 -12.50 -10.74
CA LYS A 27 5.06 -11.80 -11.91
C LYS A 27 5.83 -12.75 -12.84
N LYS A 28 6.69 -13.58 -12.29
CA LYS A 28 7.45 -14.59 -13.05
C LYS A 28 6.51 -15.58 -13.75
N GLY A 29 5.50 -16.07 -13.04
CA GLY A 29 4.49 -16.96 -13.61
C GLY A 29 3.74 -16.32 -14.76
N GLY A 30 3.34 -15.05 -14.63
CA GLY A 30 2.68 -14.29 -15.70
C GLY A 30 3.55 -14.14 -16.94
N VAL A 31 4.82 -13.78 -16.78
CA VAL A 31 5.77 -13.65 -17.90
C VAL A 31 6.00 -14.99 -18.59
N MET A 32 6.10 -16.09 -17.85
CA MET A 32 6.30 -17.43 -18.43
C MET A 32 5.06 -17.98 -19.12
N ALA A 33 3.87 -17.61 -18.67
CA ALA A 33 2.60 -18.13 -19.19
C ALA A 33 2.07 -17.36 -20.41
N SER A 34 2.64 -16.19 -20.74
CA SER A 34 2.10 -15.29 -21.75
C SER A 34 3.19 -14.66 -22.58
N SER A 35 2.99 -14.61 -23.90
CA SER A 35 3.90 -13.90 -24.83
C SER A 35 3.82 -12.38 -24.68
N TYR A 36 2.71 -11.86 -24.14
CA TYR A 36 2.48 -10.43 -23.89
C TYR A 36 1.88 -10.28 -22.50
N VAL A 37 2.59 -9.56 -21.64
CA VAL A 37 2.09 -9.17 -20.31
C VAL A 37 1.76 -7.70 -20.38
N GLY A 38 0.47 -7.39 -20.44
CA GLY A 38 -0.04 -6.02 -20.34
C GLY A 38 -0.64 -5.78 -18.95
N GLY A 39 -0.37 -4.61 -18.38
CA GLY A 39 -1.03 -4.15 -17.18
C GLY A 39 -0.47 -4.71 -15.87
N LEU A 40 -1.32 -4.70 -14.86
CA LEU A 40 -0.98 -5.05 -13.49
C LEU A 40 -0.95 -6.57 -13.31
N SER A 41 0.23 -7.14 -13.28
CA SER A 41 0.45 -8.53 -12.88
C SER A 41 1.11 -8.56 -11.52
N GLY A 42 0.43 -9.12 -10.52
CA GLY A 42 0.98 -9.22 -9.17
C GLY A 42 -0.08 -9.30 -8.08
N ALA A 43 0.35 -9.32 -6.84
CA ALA A 43 -0.52 -9.42 -5.70
C ALA A 43 -1.18 -8.07 -5.36
N PHE A 44 -2.49 -8.11 -5.13
CA PHE A 44 -3.29 -7.01 -4.59
C PHE A 44 -3.48 -7.21 -3.08
N ILE A 45 -3.71 -6.12 -2.39
CA ILE A 45 -3.91 -6.12 -0.93
C ILE A 45 -5.17 -5.33 -0.51
N PRO A 46 -6.34 -5.57 -1.13
CA PRO A 46 -7.56 -4.89 -0.73
C PRO A 46 -7.99 -5.31 0.68
N VAL A 47 -8.49 -4.37 1.46
CA VAL A 47 -8.94 -4.67 2.83
C VAL A 47 -10.35 -5.25 2.84
N SER A 48 -11.27 -4.76 2.00
CA SER A 48 -12.69 -5.13 2.07
C SER A 48 -13.05 -6.47 1.45
N GLU A 49 -12.24 -6.98 0.54
CA GLU A 49 -12.56 -8.18 -0.27
C GLU A 49 -11.92 -9.46 0.29
N ASP A 50 -10.98 -9.32 1.20
CA ASP A 50 -10.20 -10.42 1.78
C ASP A 50 -10.49 -10.55 3.29
N LYS A 51 -11.18 -11.61 3.66
CA LYS A 51 -11.48 -11.90 5.07
C LYS A 51 -10.24 -11.95 5.96
N GLY A 52 -9.11 -12.40 5.45
CA GLY A 52 -7.86 -12.43 6.21
C GLY A 52 -7.31 -11.04 6.49
N MET A 53 -7.49 -10.10 5.58
CA MET A 53 -7.15 -8.69 5.77
C MET A 53 -8.12 -8.02 6.76
N ILE A 54 -9.42 -8.26 6.58
CA ILE A 54 -10.47 -7.76 7.49
C ILE A 54 -10.19 -8.21 8.92
N ASP A 55 -10.04 -9.52 9.15
CA ASP A 55 -9.77 -10.09 10.47
C ASP A 55 -8.50 -9.50 11.10
N ALA A 56 -7.47 -9.24 10.29
CA ALA A 56 -6.22 -8.67 10.76
C ALA A 56 -6.37 -7.20 11.20
N VAL A 57 -7.20 -6.44 10.52
CA VAL A 57 -7.53 -5.06 10.91
C VAL A 57 -8.35 -5.06 12.21
N GLU A 58 -9.40 -5.88 12.30
CA GLU A 58 -10.25 -5.99 13.49
C GLU A 58 -9.46 -6.39 14.73
N MET A 59 -8.42 -7.19 14.58
CA MET A 59 -7.53 -7.60 15.67
C MET A 59 -6.38 -6.62 15.93
N GLY A 60 -6.28 -5.51 15.20
CA GLY A 60 -5.19 -4.55 15.34
C GLY A 60 -3.83 -5.05 14.83
N ALA A 61 -3.78 -6.16 14.10
CA ALA A 61 -2.53 -6.69 13.53
C ALA A 61 -2.10 -5.97 12.26
N LEU A 62 -3.04 -5.32 11.57
CA LEU A 62 -2.82 -4.60 10.32
C LEU A 62 -3.22 -3.14 10.47
N THR A 63 -2.29 -2.24 10.28
CA THR A 63 -2.47 -0.78 10.33
C THR A 63 -2.26 -0.17 8.95
N ILE A 64 -2.63 1.12 8.79
CA ILE A 64 -2.40 1.86 7.54
C ILE A 64 -0.90 1.93 7.23
N GLU A 65 -0.06 2.24 8.21
CA GLU A 65 1.40 2.31 8.04
C GLU A 65 1.98 0.94 7.63
N LYS A 66 1.39 -0.15 8.11
CA LYS A 66 1.79 -1.49 7.68
C LYS A 66 1.37 -1.77 6.23
N LEU A 67 0.19 -1.30 5.84
CA LEU A 67 -0.27 -1.37 4.45
C LEU A 67 0.62 -0.54 3.54
N GLU A 68 0.98 0.69 3.90
CA GLU A 68 1.94 1.52 3.15
C GLU A 68 3.27 0.79 2.96
N ALA A 69 3.83 0.19 4.01
CA ALA A 69 5.05 -0.63 3.89
C ALA A 69 4.86 -1.82 2.94
N MET A 70 3.68 -2.43 2.91
CA MET A 70 3.36 -3.53 1.98
C MET A 70 3.20 -3.02 0.55
N THR A 71 2.78 -1.78 0.34
CA THR A 71 2.66 -1.19 -1.01
C THR A 71 4.01 -1.03 -1.69
N CYS A 72 5.11 -0.99 -0.97
CA CYS A 72 6.45 -1.02 -1.57
C CYS A 72 6.67 -2.27 -2.45
N VAL A 73 6.03 -3.37 -2.13
CA VAL A 73 6.24 -4.68 -2.76
C VAL A 73 4.98 -5.29 -3.38
N CYS A 74 3.81 -4.65 -3.26
CA CYS A 74 2.59 -5.06 -3.94
C CYS A 74 2.54 -4.51 -5.38
N SER A 75 1.47 -4.77 -6.11
CA SER A 75 1.31 -4.33 -7.50
C SER A 75 0.44 -3.10 -7.70
N VAL A 76 -0.28 -2.64 -6.69
CA VAL A 76 -1.27 -1.56 -6.86
C VAL A 76 -1.03 -0.38 -5.91
N GLY A 77 -1.00 -0.60 -4.60
CA GLY A 77 -1.00 0.44 -3.58
C GLY A 77 -2.05 0.18 -2.51
N LEU A 78 -2.48 1.23 -1.83
CA LEU A 78 -3.57 1.18 -0.86
C LEU A 78 -4.91 0.94 -1.55
N ASP A 79 -5.66 -0.05 -1.10
CA ASP A 79 -6.90 -0.43 -1.75
C ASP A 79 -8.02 -0.77 -0.77
N MET A 80 -9.20 -0.19 -1.00
CA MET A 80 -10.42 -0.43 -0.24
C MET A 80 -10.26 -0.23 1.27
N ILE A 81 -9.64 0.87 1.67
CA ILE A 81 -9.40 1.21 3.07
C ILE A 81 -10.47 2.18 3.57
N ALA A 82 -11.36 1.70 4.44
CA ALA A 82 -12.33 2.52 5.11
C ALA A 82 -11.70 3.24 6.31
N ILE A 83 -11.92 4.55 6.42
CA ILE A 83 -11.43 5.40 7.50
C ILE A 83 -12.58 6.24 8.10
N PRO A 84 -12.42 6.83 9.30
CA PRO A 84 -13.42 7.71 9.88
C PRO A 84 -13.82 8.85 8.93
N GLY A 85 -15.11 9.16 8.88
CA GLY A 85 -15.65 10.15 7.96
C GLY A 85 -15.23 11.59 8.26
N ASP A 86 -14.76 11.85 9.47
CA ASP A 86 -14.24 13.14 9.95
C ASP A 86 -12.72 13.28 9.79
N THR A 87 -12.07 12.33 9.13
CA THR A 87 -10.62 12.39 8.86
C THR A 87 -10.28 13.66 8.08
N LYS A 88 -9.32 14.41 8.58
CA LYS A 88 -8.90 15.68 7.98
C LYS A 88 -8.36 15.49 6.56
N ALA A 89 -8.67 16.41 5.66
CA ALA A 89 -8.14 16.42 4.29
C ALA A 89 -6.60 16.45 4.26
N SER A 90 -5.95 17.15 5.21
CA SER A 90 -4.49 17.16 5.34
C SER A 90 -3.92 15.78 5.62
N THR A 91 -4.58 14.97 6.46
CA THR A 91 -4.16 13.61 6.77
C THR A 91 -4.25 12.72 5.52
N ILE A 92 -5.36 12.80 4.77
CA ILE A 92 -5.51 12.07 3.51
C ILE A 92 -4.43 12.51 2.50
N SER A 93 -4.14 13.81 2.43
CA SER A 93 -3.07 14.34 1.57
C SER A 93 -1.69 13.82 1.98
N GLY A 94 -1.44 13.63 3.28
CA GLY A 94 -0.22 13.00 3.79
C GLY A 94 -0.07 11.56 3.31
N ILE A 95 -1.12 10.75 3.46
CA ILE A 95 -1.15 9.36 2.97
C ILE A 95 -0.90 9.30 1.45
N ILE A 96 -1.49 10.20 0.68
CA ILE A 96 -1.24 10.29 -0.77
C ILE A 96 0.22 10.65 -1.06
N ALA A 97 0.82 11.55 -0.28
CA ALA A 97 2.22 11.92 -0.45
C ALA A 97 3.17 10.75 -0.14
N ASP A 98 2.87 9.96 0.90
CA ASP A 98 3.65 8.77 1.26
C ASP A 98 3.58 7.70 0.14
N GLU A 99 2.39 7.43 -0.37
CA GLU A 99 2.21 6.50 -1.50
C GLU A 99 2.87 7.00 -2.79
N ALA A 100 2.83 8.31 -3.05
CA ALA A 100 3.55 8.90 -4.18
C ALA A 100 5.07 8.71 -4.03
N ALA A 101 5.61 8.92 -2.83
CA ALA A 101 7.03 8.70 -2.54
C ALA A 101 7.42 7.23 -2.71
N ILE A 102 6.61 6.31 -2.21
CA ILE A 102 6.80 4.86 -2.39
C ILE A 102 6.81 4.50 -3.88
N GLY A 103 5.85 5.02 -4.64
CA GLY A 103 5.77 4.79 -6.09
C GLY A 103 7.00 5.30 -6.83
N MET A 104 7.45 6.51 -6.51
CA MET A 104 8.62 7.15 -7.11
C MET A 104 9.90 6.35 -6.83
N VAL A 105 10.15 5.99 -5.57
CA VAL A 105 11.36 5.24 -5.18
C VAL A 105 11.39 3.85 -5.81
N ASN A 106 10.25 3.19 -5.91
CA ASN A 106 10.14 1.84 -6.47
C ASN A 106 9.88 1.83 -7.99
N GLN A 107 9.84 2.99 -8.65
CA GLN A 107 9.58 3.13 -10.10
C GLN A 107 8.31 2.40 -10.53
N LYS A 108 7.25 2.55 -9.76
CA LYS A 108 5.96 1.92 -10.03
C LYS A 108 4.80 2.88 -9.79
N THR A 109 3.68 2.62 -10.42
CA THR A 109 2.42 3.29 -10.12
C THR A 109 1.90 2.78 -8.77
N THR A 110 1.50 3.68 -7.89
CA THR A 110 0.74 3.40 -6.69
C THR A 110 -0.64 4.04 -6.78
N ALA A 111 -1.64 3.36 -6.27
CA ALA A 111 -3.00 3.88 -6.14
C ALA A 111 -3.32 4.13 -4.67
N VAL A 112 -4.21 5.09 -4.41
CA VAL A 112 -4.74 5.36 -3.07
C VAL A 112 -6.25 5.34 -3.15
N ARG A 113 -6.85 4.23 -2.72
CA ARG A 113 -8.30 4.09 -2.57
C ARG A 113 -8.64 4.03 -1.07
N VAL A 114 -8.67 5.20 -0.46
CA VAL A 114 -9.05 5.42 0.93
C VAL A 114 -10.45 6.02 0.95
N ILE A 115 -11.34 5.51 1.79
CA ILE A 115 -12.75 5.79 1.79
C ILE A 115 -13.18 6.39 3.13
N PRO A 116 -13.29 7.72 3.27
CA PRO A 116 -13.89 8.33 4.45
C PRO A 116 -15.38 7.98 4.55
N VAL A 117 -15.79 7.32 5.63
CA VAL A 117 -17.16 6.85 5.82
C VAL A 117 -17.92 7.79 6.72
N VAL A 118 -18.72 8.66 6.11
CA VAL A 118 -19.46 9.71 6.83
C VAL A 118 -20.35 9.11 7.92
N GLY A 119 -20.27 9.67 9.13
CA GLY A 119 -21.05 9.27 10.28
C GLY A 119 -20.60 7.99 10.98
N LYS A 120 -19.48 7.42 10.57
CA LYS A 120 -18.91 6.22 11.18
C LYS A 120 -17.49 6.44 11.70
N GLY A 121 -17.14 5.73 12.76
CA GLY A 121 -15.86 5.79 13.44
C GLY A 121 -15.15 4.45 13.54
N VAL A 122 -13.98 4.48 14.15
CA VAL A 122 -13.14 3.28 14.37
C VAL A 122 -13.92 2.21 15.15
N GLY A 123 -13.81 0.96 14.72
CA GLY A 123 -14.51 -0.18 15.33
C GLY A 123 -15.88 -0.48 14.72
N GLU A 124 -16.38 0.39 13.85
CA GLU A 124 -17.57 0.12 13.03
C GLU A 124 -17.18 -0.51 11.70
N THR A 125 -18.19 -0.98 10.96
CA THR A 125 -18.00 -1.56 9.62
C THR A 125 -18.82 -0.81 8.60
N VAL A 126 -18.39 -0.87 7.35
CA VAL A 126 -19.12 -0.37 6.19
C VAL A 126 -19.27 -1.49 5.17
N GLU A 127 -20.47 -1.61 4.61
CA GLU A 127 -20.76 -2.53 3.51
C GLU A 127 -20.72 -1.77 2.19
N PHE A 128 -19.96 -2.31 1.24
CA PHE A 128 -19.89 -1.80 -0.13
C PHE A 128 -20.79 -2.59 -1.08
N GLY A 129 -21.18 -3.79 -0.68
CA GLY A 129 -22.01 -4.70 -1.45
C GLY A 129 -21.30 -5.42 -2.59
N GLY A 130 -21.95 -6.43 -3.15
CA GLY A 130 -21.46 -7.20 -4.27
C GLY A 130 -20.07 -7.80 -4.03
N LEU A 131 -19.19 -7.66 -5.01
CA LEU A 131 -17.83 -8.17 -4.95
C LEU A 131 -16.90 -7.36 -4.04
N LEU A 132 -17.27 -6.14 -3.70
CA LEU A 132 -16.43 -5.26 -2.86
C LEU A 132 -16.53 -5.59 -1.36
N GLY A 133 -17.55 -6.37 -0.96
CA GLY A 133 -17.69 -6.88 0.39
C GLY A 133 -17.93 -5.80 1.44
N TYR A 134 -17.26 -5.92 2.57
CA TYR A 134 -17.33 -4.98 3.69
C TYR A 134 -15.94 -4.71 4.25
N ALA A 135 -15.76 -3.58 4.93
CA ALA A 135 -14.52 -3.24 5.60
C ALA A 135 -14.76 -2.73 7.03
N PRO A 136 -13.87 -3.07 7.98
CA PRO A 136 -13.79 -2.37 9.24
C PRO A 136 -13.19 -0.97 9.02
N ILE A 137 -13.65 0.00 9.80
CA ILE A 137 -13.10 1.35 9.76
C ILE A 137 -11.78 1.38 10.53
N MET A 138 -10.70 1.62 9.81
CA MET A 138 -9.35 1.60 10.34
C MET A 138 -9.03 2.89 11.10
N PRO A 139 -8.30 2.81 12.21
CA PRO A 139 -7.76 4.00 12.85
C PRO A 139 -6.76 4.69 11.93
N VAL A 140 -6.77 6.01 11.94
CA VAL A 140 -5.83 6.87 11.22
C VAL A 140 -5.02 7.65 12.23
N ASN A 141 -3.73 7.86 11.95
CA ASN A 141 -2.88 8.70 12.78
C ASN A 141 -3.45 10.13 12.85
N THR A 142 -3.65 10.64 14.07
CA THR A 142 -4.30 11.94 14.32
C THR A 142 -3.34 13.11 14.44
N PHE A 143 -2.02 12.87 14.42
CA PHE A 143 -1.04 13.94 14.46
C PHE A 143 -1.13 14.81 13.21
N ASP A 144 -0.98 16.12 13.40
CA ASP A 144 -1.19 17.10 12.34
C ASP A 144 -0.02 17.17 11.36
N CYS A 145 -0.30 17.01 10.08
CA CYS A 145 0.65 17.15 8.98
C CYS A 145 0.35 18.36 8.07
N SER A 146 -0.58 19.23 8.47
CA SER A 146 -1.04 20.36 7.64
C SER A 146 0.11 21.28 7.21
N ALA A 147 1.07 21.54 8.08
CA ALA A 147 2.23 22.37 7.75
C ALA A 147 3.12 21.74 6.67
N PHE A 148 3.20 20.42 6.65
CA PHE A 148 3.94 19.68 5.62
C PHE A 148 3.23 19.73 4.26
N VAL A 149 1.95 19.33 4.20
CA VAL A 149 1.22 19.22 2.94
C VAL A 149 0.91 20.57 2.29
N ASN A 150 0.88 21.65 3.06
CA ASN A 150 0.65 23.01 2.55
C ASN A 150 1.93 23.77 2.18
N ARG A 151 3.11 23.17 2.33
CA ARG A 151 4.35 23.84 1.92
C ARG A 151 4.40 23.99 0.41
N PRO A 152 4.62 25.23 -0.07
CA PRO A 152 4.83 25.43 -1.51
C PRO A 152 6.22 24.93 -1.90
N GLY A 153 6.35 24.51 -3.15
CA GLY A 153 7.63 24.13 -3.71
C GLY A 153 7.52 23.04 -4.75
N ARG A 154 8.65 22.81 -5.42
CA ARG A 154 8.80 21.71 -6.37
C ARG A 154 9.59 20.58 -5.71
N ILE A 155 9.06 19.40 -5.73
CA ILE A 155 9.77 18.18 -5.31
C ILE A 155 10.65 17.76 -6.49
N PRO A 156 12.00 17.74 -6.35
CA PRO A 156 12.86 17.26 -7.41
C PRO A 156 12.68 15.75 -7.61
N ALA A 157 12.97 15.28 -8.81
CA ALA A 157 12.93 13.83 -9.08
C ALA A 157 13.94 13.11 -8.18
N PRO A 158 13.55 11.97 -7.58
CA PRO A 158 14.45 11.22 -6.71
C PRO A 158 15.61 10.60 -7.49
N ILE A 159 16.76 10.50 -6.85
CA ILE A 159 17.89 9.76 -7.37
C ILE A 159 17.67 8.29 -7.03
N HIS A 160 17.42 7.48 -8.05
CA HIS A 160 17.15 6.04 -7.88
C HIS A 160 18.41 5.18 -7.76
N LEU A 161 19.57 5.75 -8.08
CA LEU A 161 20.84 5.05 -7.99
C LEU A 161 21.37 5.09 -6.55
N SER A 162 21.76 3.93 -6.03
CA SER A 162 22.55 3.87 -4.81
C SER A 162 23.82 4.73 -4.99
N LEU A 163 24.23 5.45 -3.96
CA LEU A 163 25.47 6.24 -3.97
C LEU A 163 26.70 5.42 -4.38
N ILE A 164 26.66 4.09 -4.21
CA ILE A 164 27.69 3.16 -4.65
C ILE A 164 27.88 3.16 -6.17
N HIS A 165 26.82 3.44 -6.94
CA HIS A 165 26.88 3.48 -8.40
C HIS A 165 27.27 4.84 -8.98
N ILE A 166 27.35 5.89 -8.16
CA ILE A 166 27.79 7.22 -8.59
C ILE A 166 29.32 7.29 -8.76
N SER A 167 30.05 6.35 -8.15
CA SER A 167 31.51 6.33 -8.15
C SER A 167 32.17 5.57 -9.30
N GLU A 168 31.42 4.88 -10.15
CA GLU A 168 32.00 4.28 -11.36
C GLU A 168 31.83 5.22 -12.56
N PRO A 169 32.90 5.84 -13.05
CA PRO A 169 32.84 6.57 -14.31
C PRO A 169 32.56 5.57 -15.42
N THR A 170 31.41 5.75 -16.08
CA THR A 170 31.11 5.04 -17.33
C THR A 170 32.23 5.33 -18.31
N ARG A 171 33.19 4.44 -18.46
CA ARG A 171 34.12 4.50 -19.57
C ARG A 171 33.31 4.21 -20.84
N LEU A 172 32.93 5.29 -21.51
CA LEU A 172 32.57 5.20 -22.92
C LEU A 172 33.77 4.66 -23.69
N ARG A 173 33.62 3.46 -24.23
CA ARG A 173 34.49 2.93 -25.28
C ARG A 173 33.88 3.29 -26.63
#